data_f45c7e01e2e7a3e183f2ac62b2a9ceb7
#
_entry.id   f45c7e01e2e7a3e183f2ac62b2a9ceb7
#
_cell.length_a   1.000
_cell.length_b   1.000
_cell.length_c   1.000
_cell.angle_alpha   90.00
_cell.angle_beta   90.00
_cell.angle_gamma   90.00
#
_symmetry.space_group_name_H-M   'P 1'
#
loop_
_entity.id
_entity.type
_entity.pdbx_description
1 polymer ?
#
loop_
_entity_poly.entity_id
_entity_poly.type
_entity_poly.pdbx_seq_one_letter_code
_entity_poly.pdbx_strand_id
1 'polypeptide(L)'
;PINWIDTSDMDFKEEFIGETFGRINKAEADLLLQELKAYIDRIGGKRVLEERIDFGIISPYKAQVQYLRNKIKASGSLKPYRSLLTVNTVDGFQGQERDVIFISLVRANEDGQIGFLNDLRRMNVAITRARMKLVILGEAETMKRHKFYKELIDTSIPSHRLAERKTHRLILKYLFPS
;
A
#
# COMPACT_ATOMS: atom_id res chain seq x y z
N PRO A 1 -8.08 -5.72 9.20
CA PRO A 1 -6.99 -6.67 8.92
C PRO A 1 -5.96 -6.09 7.97
N ILE A 2 -4.69 -6.45 8.16
CA ILE A 2 -3.57 -6.05 7.31
C ILE A 2 -3.10 -7.26 6.52
N ASN A 3 -3.01 -7.13 5.20
CA ASN A 3 -2.38 -8.10 4.32
C ASN A 3 -1.08 -7.50 3.79
N TRP A 4 0.00 -8.27 3.85
CA TRP A 4 1.26 -7.96 3.20
C TRP A 4 1.43 -8.83 1.96
N ILE A 5 1.62 -8.20 0.81
CA ILE A 5 1.98 -8.89 -0.44
C ILE A 5 3.48 -8.72 -0.61
N ASP A 6 4.20 -9.81 -0.42
CA ASP A 6 5.66 -9.84 -0.52
C ASP A 6 6.11 -10.00 -1.97
N THR A 7 6.94 -9.07 -2.42
CA THR A 7 7.49 -9.06 -3.78
C THR A 7 8.94 -9.55 -3.84
N SER A 8 9.48 -10.12 -2.76
CA SER A 8 10.90 -10.53 -2.68
C SER A 8 11.32 -11.52 -3.76
N ASP A 9 10.46 -12.46 -4.12
CA ASP A 9 10.77 -13.50 -5.12
C ASP A 9 10.45 -13.10 -6.56
N MET A 10 10.02 -11.85 -6.78
CA MET A 10 9.53 -11.38 -8.07
C MET A 10 10.55 -10.56 -8.86
N ASP A 11 11.72 -10.29 -8.29
CA ASP A 11 12.77 -9.43 -8.88
C ASP A 11 12.24 -8.04 -9.31
N PHE A 12 11.35 -7.47 -8.52
CA PHE A 12 10.81 -6.14 -8.74
C PHE A 12 11.80 -5.09 -8.25
N LYS A 13 12.45 -4.39 -9.18
CA LYS A 13 13.51 -3.42 -8.88
C LYS A 13 12.98 -2.01 -8.75
N GLU A 14 13.45 -1.31 -7.73
CA GLU A 14 13.28 0.13 -7.65
C GLU A 14 14.17 0.84 -8.67
N GLU A 15 13.68 1.95 -9.22
CA GLU A 15 14.44 2.84 -10.11
C GLU A 15 14.51 4.23 -9.48
N PHE A 16 15.66 4.87 -9.59
CA PHE A 16 15.82 6.27 -9.22
C PHE A 16 15.43 7.18 -10.39
N ILE A 17 14.49 8.10 -10.13
CA ILE A 17 14.00 9.04 -11.14
C ILE A 17 14.35 10.47 -10.70
N GLY A 18 15.53 10.96 -11.08
CA GLY A 18 15.98 12.32 -10.85
C GLY A 18 15.99 12.73 -9.38
N GLU A 19 16.54 13.90 -9.10
CA GLU A 19 16.73 14.40 -7.72
C GLU A 19 15.42 14.77 -7.02
N THR A 20 14.39 15.15 -7.80
CA THR A 20 13.15 15.73 -7.25
C THR A 20 12.04 14.72 -6.99
N PHE A 21 12.01 13.59 -7.71
CA PHE A 21 10.87 12.66 -7.71
C PHE A 21 11.12 11.35 -6.98
N GLY A 22 12.36 11.07 -6.61
CA GLY A 22 12.75 9.93 -5.80
C GLY A 22 12.73 8.60 -6.55
N ARG A 23 11.96 7.66 -6.06
CA ARG A 23 11.98 6.26 -6.49
C ARG A 23 10.67 5.84 -7.15
N ILE A 24 10.76 4.88 -8.05
CA ILE A 24 9.63 4.21 -8.67
C ILE A 24 9.88 2.71 -8.73
N ASN A 25 8.84 1.93 -8.61
CA ASN A 25 8.85 0.48 -8.83
C ASN A 25 7.63 0.13 -9.67
N LYS A 26 7.81 0.13 -10.98
CA LYS A 26 6.72 -0.05 -11.95
C LYS A 26 6.06 -1.40 -11.83
N ALA A 27 6.84 -2.46 -11.64
CA ALA A 27 6.32 -3.81 -11.50
C ALA A 27 5.47 -3.96 -10.21
N GLU A 28 5.88 -3.35 -9.10
CA GLU A 28 5.09 -3.31 -7.87
C GLU A 28 3.78 -2.55 -8.07
N ALA A 29 3.82 -1.42 -8.77
CA ALA A 29 2.63 -0.63 -9.11
C ALA A 29 1.65 -1.43 -9.98
N ASP A 30 2.15 -2.12 -10.99
CA ASP A 30 1.33 -2.96 -11.88
C ASP A 30 0.70 -4.12 -11.09
N LEU A 31 1.44 -4.75 -10.19
CA LEU A 31 0.91 -5.79 -9.30
C LEU A 31 -0.17 -5.23 -8.37
N LEU A 32 0.04 -4.03 -7.81
CA LEU A 32 -0.95 -3.36 -6.97
C LEU A 32 -2.28 -3.21 -7.71
N LEU A 33 -2.24 -2.77 -8.95
CA LEU A 33 -3.46 -2.58 -9.76
C LEU A 33 -4.15 -3.90 -10.11
N GLN A 34 -3.39 -4.96 -10.33
CA GLN A 34 -3.93 -6.32 -10.48
C GLN A 34 -4.64 -6.79 -9.21
N GLU A 35 -4.01 -6.60 -8.05
CA GLU A 35 -4.57 -6.97 -6.75
C GLU A 35 -5.81 -6.13 -6.40
N LEU A 36 -5.79 -4.84 -6.71
CA LEU A 36 -6.95 -3.95 -6.56
C LEU A 36 -8.14 -4.47 -7.38
N LYS A 37 -7.91 -4.79 -8.66
CA LYS A 37 -8.99 -5.31 -9.53
C LYS A 37 -9.50 -6.66 -9.04
N ALA A 38 -8.60 -7.56 -8.63
CA ALA A 38 -8.97 -8.85 -8.05
C ALA A 38 -9.78 -8.67 -6.75
N TYR A 39 -9.45 -7.70 -5.94
CA TYR A 39 -10.20 -7.38 -4.71
C TYR A 39 -11.61 -6.86 -5.02
N ILE A 40 -11.74 -5.96 -5.99
CA ILE A 40 -13.03 -5.47 -6.47
C ILE A 40 -13.89 -6.63 -7.00
N ASP A 41 -13.30 -7.53 -7.77
CA ASP A 41 -14.01 -8.69 -8.33
C ASP A 41 -14.47 -9.67 -7.24
N ARG A 42 -13.70 -9.84 -6.17
CA ARG A 42 -14.08 -10.68 -5.02
C ARG A 42 -15.25 -10.11 -4.23
N ILE A 43 -15.28 -8.80 -4.03
CA ILE A 43 -16.44 -8.12 -3.42
C ILE A 43 -17.65 -8.22 -4.35
N GLY A 44 -17.41 -8.11 -5.64
CA GLY A 44 -18.40 -7.95 -6.70
C GLY A 44 -18.49 -6.49 -7.16
N GLY A 45 -18.21 -6.24 -8.43
CA GLY A 45 -18.19 -4.88 -8.98
C GLY A 45 -19.50 -4.13 -8.78
N LYS A 46 -20.64 -4.80 -8.95
CA LYS A 46 -21.97 -4.23 -8.69
C LYS A 46 -22.10 -3.75 -7.25
N ARG A 47 -21.71 -4.58 -6.29
CA ARG A 47 -21.75 -4.24 -4.87
C ARG A 47 -20.83 -3.06 -4.52
N VAL A 48 -19.63 -3.03 -5.09
CA VAL A 48 -18.69 -1.91 -4.91
C VAL A 48 -19.34 -0.58 -5.33
N LEU A 49 -20.03 -0.56 -6.46
CA LEU A 49 -20.71 0.62 -6.96
C LEU A 49 -21.94 0.99 -6.13
N GLU A 50 -22.79 0.03 -5.80
CA GLU A 50 -24.02 0.26 -5.04
C GLU A 50 -23.75 0.73 -3.60
N GLU A 51 -22.80 0.11 -2.92
CA GLU A 51 -22.42 0.46 -1.55
C GLU A 51 -21.38 1.59 -1.49
N ARG A 52 -20.90 2.06 -2.66
CA ARG A 52 -19.87 3.09 -2.79
C ARG A 52 -18.62 2.81 -1.96
N ILE A 53 -18.13 1.59 -2.04
CA ILE A 53 -16.89 1.19 -1.38
C ILE A 53 -15.74 1.94 -2.01
N ASP A 54 -15.05 2.76 -1.24
CA ASP A 54 -13.97 3.61 -1.73
C ASP A 54 -12.59 3.04 -1.41
N PHE A 55 -11.64 3.35 -2.28
CA PHE A 55 -10.27 2.84 -2.23
C PHE A 55 -9.29 4.00 -2.24
N GLY A 56 -8.33 3.95 -1.34
CA GLY A 56 -7.16 4.81 -1.37
C GLY A 56 -5.92 4.02 -1.78
N ILE A 57 -5.10 4.63 -2.60
CA ILE A 57 -3.81 4.08 -3.00
C ILE A 57 -2.75 5.10 -2.58
N ILE A 58 -1.84 4.67 -1.73
CA ILE A 58 -0.85 5.53 -1.11
C ILE A 58 0.55 5.04 -1.48
N SER A 59 1.43 5.97 -1.85
CA SER A 59 2.85 5.71 -1.93
C SER A 59 3.64 6.89 -1.37
N PRO A 60 4.80 6.66 -0.70
CA PRO A 60 5.66 7.75 -0.23
C PRO A 60 6.31 8.56 -1.35
N TYR A 61 6.34 8.05 -2.57
CA TYR A 61 7.06 8.64 -3.69
C TYR A 61 6.14 9.20 -4.77
N LYS A 62 6.32 10.48 -5.10
CA LYS A 62 5.51 11.17 -6.11
C LYS A 62 5.57 10.51 -7.48
N ALA A 63 6.75 9.98 -7.88
CA ALA A 63 6.89 9.28 -9.15
C ALA A 63 6.00 8.02 -9.22
N GLN A 64 5.92 7.27 -8.13
CA GLN A 64 5.05 6.10 -8.04
C GLN A 64 3.57 6.48 -8.11
N VAL A 65 3.19 7.54 -7.39
CA VAL A 65 1.83 8.07 -7.42
C VAL A 65 1.43 8.48 -8.84
N GLN A 66 2.30 9.19 -9.55
CA GLN A 66 2.03 9.63 -10.92
C GLN A 66 1.90 8.44 -11.88
N TYR A 67 2.78 7.46 -11.76
CA TYR A 67 2.70 6.23 -12.55
C TYR A 67 1.38 5.49 -12.32
N LEU A 68 0.98 5.32 -11.07
CA LEU A 68 -0.29 4.69 -10.70
C LEU A 68 -1.49 5.45 -11.28
N ARG A 69 -1.50 6.77 -11.16
CA ARG A 69 -2.56 7.62 -11.73
C ARG A 69 -2.69 7.45 -13.24
N ASN A 70 -1.55 7.43 -13.94
CA ASN A 70 -1.53 7.27 -15.40
C ASN A 70 -2.05 5.88 -15.81
N LYS A 71 -1.66 4.83 -15.10
CA LYS A 71 -2.13 3.46 -15.36
C LYS A 71 -3.63 3.30 -15.09
N ILE A 72 -4.14 3.86 -14.02
CA ILE A 72 -5.58 3.84 -13.70
C ILE A 72 -6.36 4.58 -14.80
N LYS A 73 -5.88 5.74 -15.22
CA LYS A 73 -6.52 6.53 -16.29
C LYS A 73 -6.57 5.78 -17.62
N ALA A 74 -5.55 4.97 -17.91
CA ALA A 74 -5.49 4.17 -19.13
C ALA A 74 -6.23 2.83 -19.02
N SER A 75 -6.61 2.39 -17.82
CA SER A 75 -7.25 1.09 -17.59
C SER A 75 -8.73 1.10 -17.91
N GLY A 76 -9.15 0.34 -18.91
CA GLY A 76 -10.57 0.13 -19.23
C GLY A 76 -11.30 -0.66 -18.13
N SER A 77 -10.64 -1.63 -17.50
CA SER A 77 -11.24 -2.46 -16.46
C SER A 77 -11.50 -1.72 -15.15
N LEU A 78 -10.74 -0.66 -14.84
CA LEU A 78 -10.93 0.20 -13.68
C LEU A 78 -11.81 1.42 -13.95
N LYS A 79 -12.14 1.68 -15.22
CA LYS A 79 -12.95 2.85 -15.62
C LYS A 79 -14.27 2.99 -14.84
N PRO A 80 -15.05 1.94 -14.59
CA PRO A 80 -16.30 2.06 -13.84
C PRO A 80 -16.11 2.52 -12.39
N TYR A 81 -14.94 2.31 -11.82
CA TYR A 81 -14.64 2.54 -10.40
C TYR A 81 -13.83 3.79 -10.14
N ARG A 82 -13.46 4.57 -11.17
CA ARG A 82 -12.53 5.72 -11.03
C ARG A 82 -12.98 6.74 -9.99
N SER A 83 -14.28 7.00 -9.88
CA SER A 83 -14.80 7.93 -8.88
C SER A 83 -14.63 7.47 -7.44
N LEU A 84 -14.37 6.16 -7.23
CA LEU A 84 -14.14 5.54 -5.93
C LEU A 84 -12.65 5.33 -5.63
N LEU A 85 -11.76 5.68 -6.56
CA LEU A 85 -10.32 5.51 -6.42
C LEU A 85 -9.63 6.87 -6.19
N THR A 86 -8.82 6.95 -5.15
CA THR A 86 -7.97 8.12 -4.86
C THR A 86 -6.53 7.67 -4.74
N VAL A 87 -5.63 8.28 -5.49
CA VAL A 87 -4.19 8.00 -5.46
C VAL A 87 -3.45 9.23 -4.99
N ASN A 88 -2.67 9.12 -3.92
CA ASN A 88 -1.89 10.24 -3.43
C ASN A 88 -0.68 9.79 -2.60
N THR A 89 0.19 10.75 -2.27
CA THR A 89 1.24 10.55 -1.28
C THR A 89 0.64 10.45 0.13
N VAL A 90 1.45 10.04 1.10
CA VAL A 90 1.03 9.97 2.51
C VAL A 90 0.49 11.33 2.99
N ASP A 91 1.21 12.41 2.70
CA ASP A 91 0.80 13.77 3.10
C ASP A 91 -0.53 14.20 2.44
N GLY A 92 -0.75 13.78 1.19
CA GLY A 92 -1.99 14.02 0.47
C GLY A 92 -3.21 13.29 1.05
N PHE A 93 -3.01 12.26 1.86
CA PHE A 93 -4.06 11.54 2.59
C PHE A 93 -4.26 12.03 4.02
N GLN A 94 -3.51 13.02 4.46
CA GLN A 94 -3.68 13.55 5.81
C GLN A 94 -5.12 14.04 6.04
N GLY A 95 -5.76 13.54 7.12
CA GLY A 95 -7.14 13.85 7.44
C GLY A 95 -8.20 13.15 6.58
N GLN A 96 -7.81 12.25 5.68
CA GLN A 96 -8.72 11.48 4.83
C GLN A 96 -8.70 10.00 5.22
N GLU A 97 -9.84 9.33 5.05
CA GLU A 97 -9.98 7.90 5.25
C GLU A 97 -10.67 7.26 4.03
N ARG A 98 -10.41 5.97 3.82
CA ARG A 98 -11.07 5.15 2.80
C ARG A 98 -11.42 3.80 3.38
N ASP A 99 -12.40 3.12 2.79
CA ASP A 99 -12.79 1.77 3.21
C ASP A 99 -11.62 0.80 3.08
N VAL A 100 -10.94 0.84 1.94
CA VAL A 100 -9.80 -0.02 1.63
C VAL A 100 -8.60 0.84 1.23
N ILE A 101 -7.46 0.58 1.83
CA ILE A 101 -6.19 1.25 1.51
C ILE A 101 -5.20 0.22 0.96
N PHE A 102 -4.59 0.56 -0.17
CA PHE A 102 -3.43 -0.10 -0.74
C PHE A 102 -2.21 0.80 -0.59
N ILE A 103 -1.12 0.28 -0.05
CA ILE A 103 0.15 1.01 0.09
C ILE A 103 1.20 0.35 -0.77
N SER A 104 1.85 1.14 -1.64
CA SER A 104 3.02 0.74 -2.43
C SER A 104 4.27 1.32 -1.80
N LEU A 105 5.14 0.45 -1.26
CA LEU A 105 6.35 0.87 -0.54
C LEU A 105 7.52 1.21 -1.46
N VAL A 106 7.54 0.66 -2.67
CA VAL A 106 8.52 0.94 -3.73
C VAL A 106 9.90 0.36 -3.47
N ARG A 107 10.47 0.53 -2.26
CA ARG A 107 11.86 0.21 -1.95
C ARG A 107 12.14 -1.29 -2.04
N ALA A 108 13.11 -1.60 -2.90
CA ALA A 108 13.59 -2.96 -3.16
C ALA A 108 15.06 -2.87 -3.56
N ASN A 109 15.97 -3.20 -2.63
CA ASN A 109 17.40 -3.14 -2.84
C ASN A 109 18.16 -4.08 -1.89
N GLU A 110 19.36 -4.46 -2.28
CA GLU A 110 20.21 -5.39 -1.52
C GLU A 110 20.75 -4.79 -0.21
N ASP A 111 20.87 -3.46 -0.13
CA ASP A 111 21.43 -2.75 1.02
C ASP A 111 20.40 -2.51 2.13
N GLY A 112 19.15 -2.86 1.94
CA GLY A 112 18.07 -2.62 2.90
C GLY A 112 17.79 -1.14 3.15
N GLN A 113 18.05 -0.29 2.16
CA GLN A 113 17.81 1.14 2.23
C GLN A 113 16.32 1.44 2.04
N ILE A 114 15.71 2.14 2.98
CA ILE A 114 14.26 2.42 2.95
C ILE A 114 13.91 3.90 2.79
N GLY A 115 14.87 4.81 2.89
CA GLY A 115 14.66 6.24 2.66
C GLY A 115 13.51 6.83 3.47
N PHE A 116 12.52 7.42 2.81
CA PHE A 116 11.35 8.04 3.44
C PHE A 116 10.51 7.11 4.31
N LEU A 117 10.60 5.79 4.09
CA LEU A 117 9.89 4.81 4.91
C LEU A 117 10.43 4.72 6.34
N ASN A 118 11.58 5.33 6.62
CA ASN A 118 12.12 5.45 7.97
C ASN A 118 11.37 6.51 8.82
N ASP A 119 10.59 7.37 8.20
CA ASP A 119 9.68 8.27 8.90
C ASP A 119 8.42 7.52 9.35
N LEU A 120 8.49 6.93 10.55
CA LEU A 120 7.42 6.10 11.09
C LEU A 120 6.15 6.88 11.39
N ARG A 121 6.23 8.19 11.60
CA ARG A 121 5.04 9.04 11.80
C ARG A 121 4.19 9.07 10.55
N ARG A 122 4.83 9.25 9.38
CA ARG A 122 4.14 9.20 8.08
C ARG A 122 3.54 7.83 7.81
N MET A 123 4.28 6.77 8.10
CA MET A 123 3.77 5.41 7.92
C MET A 123 2.58 5.12 8.83
N ASN A 124 2.59 5.60 10.07
CA ASN A 124 1.43 5.49 10.96
C ASN A 124 0.21 6.22 10.39
N VAL A 125 0.39 7.40 9.82
CA VAL A 125 -0.70 8.12 9.14
C VAL A 125 -1.27 7.24 8.02
N ALA A 126 -0.43 6.70 7.14
CA ALA A 126 -0.87 5.86 6.03
C ALA A 126 -1.65 4.62 6.50
N ILE A 127 -1.11 3.90 7.48
CA ILE A 127 -1.70 2.67 8.03
C ILE A 127 -3.07 2.93 8.64
N THR A 128 -3.28 4.08 9.26
CA THR A 128 -4.54 4.42 9.94
C THR A 128 -5.62 5.01 9.02
N ARG A 129 -5.35 5.14 7.73
CA ARG A 129 -6.34 5.67 6.76
C ARG A 129 -7.39 4.63 6.33
N ALA A 130 -7.19 3.36 6.60
CA ALA A 130 -8.11 2.29 6.24
C ALA A 130 -9.20 2.08 7.31
N ARG A 131 -10.46 2.20 6.91
CA ARG A 131 -11.60 1.88 7.78
C ARG A 131 -11.82 0.39 7.92
N MET A 132 -11.64 -0.38 6.85
CA MET A 132 -11.99 -1.80 6.78
C MET A 132 -10.80 -2.71 6.49
N LYS A 133 -9.98 -2.36 5.50
CA LYS A 133 -8.93 -3.23 4.97
C LYS A 133 -7.69 -2.45 4.59
N LEU A 134 -6.53 -2.96 4.99
CA LEU A 134 -5.23 -2.45 4.58
C LEU A 134 -4.44 -3.54 3.85
N VAL A 135 -3.95 -3.22 2.65
CA VAL A 135 -3.09 -4.08 1.85
C VAL A 135 -1.78 -3.34 1.58
N ILE A 136 -0.67 -3.95 1.95
CA ILE A 136 0.66 -3.38 1.76
C ILE A 136 1.42 -4.24 0.76
N LEU A 137 1.99 -3.61 -0.26
CA LEU A 137 2.90 -4.26 -1.21
C LEU A 137 4.31 -3.76 -0.96
N GLY A 138 5.23 -4.69 -0.82
CA GLY A 138 6.63 -4.36 -0.63
C GLY A 138 7.51 -5.59 -0.56
N GLU A 139 8.81 -5.38 -0.82
CA GLU A 139 9.81 -6.43 -0.72
C GLU A 139 10.18 -6.66 0.74
N ALA A 140 9.73 -7.79 1.31
CA ALA A 140 9.98 -8.12 2.71
C ALA A 140 11.48 -8.26 3.00
N GLU A 141 12.28 -8.76 2.06
CA GLU A 141 13.73 -8.89 2.23
C GLU A 141 14.43 -7.54 2.49
N THR A 142 13.98 -6.47 1.84
CA THR A 142 14.45 -5.10 2.10
C THR A 142 13.88 -4.56 3.41
N MET A 143 12.58 -4.71 3.61
CA MET A 143 11.85 -4.05 4.70
C MET A 143 12.09 -4.68 6.07
N LYS A 144 12.22 -5.99 6.16
CA LYS A 144 12.36 -6.72 7.44
C LYS A 144 13.64 -6.42 8.22
N ARG A 145 14.62 -5.78 7.60
CA ARG A 145 15.84 -5.31 8.29
C ARG A 145 15.54 -4.19 9.29
N HIS A 146 14.38 -3.57 9.19
CA HIS A 146 13.90 -2.53 10.09
C HIS A 146 12.83 -3.10 11.02
N LYS A 147 13.03 -2.92 12.33
CA LYS A 147 12.19 -3.54 13.36
C LYS A 147 10.69 -3.30 13.17
N PHE A 148 10.29 -2.06 12.88
CA PHE A 148 8.89 -1.70 12.66
C PHE A 148 8.26 -2.54 11.54
N TYR A 149 8.92 -2.60 10.38
CA TYR A 149 8.41 -3.33 9.23
C TYR A 149 8.47 -4.84 9.43
N LYS A 150 9.50 -5.34 10.12
CA LYS A 150 9.57 -6.75 10.48
C LYS A 150 8.37 -7.16 11.34
N GLU A 151 8.05 -6.38 12.36
CA GLU A 151 6.87 -6.63 13.21
C GLU A 151 5.57 -6.52 12.40
N LEU A 152 5.47 -5.56 11.49
CA LEU A 152 4.32 -5.38 10.61
C LEU A 152 4.12 -6.58 9.67
N ILE A 153 5.19 -7.08 9.06
CA ILE A 153 5.18 -8.29 8.23
C ILE A 153 4.77 -9.51 9.05
N ASP A 154 5.38 -9.72 10.21
CA ASP A 154 5.13 -10.87 11.07
C ASP A 154 3.70 -10.93 11.61
N THR A 155 3.04 -9.77 11.75
CA THR A 155 1.65 -9.67 12.22
C THR A 155 0.63 -9.57 11.08
N SER A 156 1.08 -9.35 9.86
CA SER A 156 0.21 -9.34 8.69
C SER A 156 -0.26 -10.76 8.38
N ILE A 157 -1.44 -10.85 7.74
CA ILE A 157 -2.00 -12.13 7.34
C ILE A 157 -1.35 -12.54 6.03
N PRO A 158 -0.74 -13.74 5.96
CA PRO A 158 -0.43 -14.35 4.66
C PRO A 158 -1.72 -14.44 3.85
N SER A 159 -1.67 -14.24 2.56
CA SER A 159 -2.81 -14.09 1.64
C SER A 159 -3.89 -15.20 1.72
N HIS A 160 -3.77 -16.15 2.62
CA HIS A 160 -4.64 -17.31 2.75
C HIS A 160 -5.26 -17.60 4.13
N ARG A 161 -4.97 -16.86 5.23
CA ARG A 161 -5.62 -17.12 6.53
C ARG A 161 -5.68 -15.92 7.48
N LEU A 162 -6.83 -15.78 8.14
CA LEU A 162 -7.21 -14.72 9.08
C LEU A 162 -6.68 -14.91 10.52
N ALA A 163 -6.09 -13.85 11.11
CA ALA A 163 -5.95 -13.74 12.56
C ALA A 163 -6.06 -12.28 13.02
N GLU A 164 -7.24 -11.86 13.39
CA GLU A 164 -7.62 -10.45 13.64
C GLU A 164 -7.02 -9.79 14.89
N ARG A 165 -6.49 -10.55 15.84
CA ARG A 165 -6.15 -10.03 17.18
C ARG A 165 -4.76 -9.40 17.33
N LYS A 166 -3.79 -9.76 16.50
CA LYS A 166 -2.40 -9.28 16.65
C LYS A 166 -2.15 -7.90 16.02
N THR A 167 -2.86 -7.58 14.98
CA THR A 167 -2.68 -6.36 14.18
C THR A 167 -3.06 -5.09 14.95
N HIS A 168 -4.18 -5.14 15.69
CA HIS A 168 -4.64 -3.99 16.48
C HIS A 168 -3.62 -3.62 17.59
N ARG A 169 -2.99 -4.62 18.19
CA ARG A 169 -1.99 -4.44 19.24
C ARG A 169 -0.69 -3.80 18.73
N LEU A 170 -0.31 -4.09 17.49
CA LEU A 170 0.86 -3.52 16.86
C LEU A 170 0.64 -2.02 16.56
N ILE A 171 -0.48 -1.69 15.97
CA ILE A 171 -0.86 -0.32 15.64
C ILE A 171 -0.87 0.53 16.91
N LEU A 172 -1.49 0.05 18.00
CA LEU A 172 -1.52 0.76 19.28
C LEU A 172 -0.14 0.98 19.88
N LYS A 173 0.77 0.01 19.77
CA LYS A 173 2.14 0.12 20.30
C LYS A 173 2.94 1.25 19.64
N TYR A 174 2.72 1.51 18.35
CA TYR A 174 3.47 2.52 17.60
C TYR A 174 2.73 3.87 17.47
N LEU A 175 1.40 3.86 17.65
CA LEU A 175 0.61 5.10 17.66
C LEU A 175 0.60 5.82 19.01
N PHE A 176 0.66 5.04 20.10
CA PHE A 176 0.60 5.55 21.46
C PHE A 176 1.73 4.93 22.31
N PRO A 177 2.99 5.31 22.05
CA PRO A 177 4.07 4.90 22.95
C PRO A 177 3.81 5.51 24.32
N SER A 178 3.65 4.65 25.30
CA SER A 178 3.54 5.02 26.73
C SER A 178 4.82 5.66 27.23
#